data_7d588f48ce9e94ae18876cddde45fa1e
#
_entry.id   7d588f48ce9e94ae18876cddde45fa1e
#
_cell.length_a   1.000
_cell.length_b   1.000
_cell.length_c   1.000
_cell.angle_alpha   90.00
_cell.angle_beta   90.00
_cell.angle_gamma   90.00
#
_symmetry.space_group_name_H-M   'P 1'
#
loop_
_entity.id
_entity.type
_entity.pdbx_description
1 polymer ?
#
loop_
_entity_poly.entity_id
_entity_poly.type
_entity_poly.pdbx_seq_one_letter_code
_entity_poly.pdbx_strand_id
1 'polypeptide(L)'
;MIRRLSRCIREYKWAALLSPLCMVGEVAMEVLIPLVMADLYDYGIKLQDMQVVAAKSGTLVLCALASLAFGVLSAAFASKAGTGFAKNLRHDMYHQVQDFSFSNIDKFSTASIVTRLTSDVATLQNTFQMMIRMAIRCPMMLILALVSAMGISVRLSLVYCVALPILICALLCLIPKVFRIFDRVFRTYDKMNNVVQENVHGIRVVKSFVREDRETEKFTSVSGTIYKDFCKAERIMSLANPIMQLCVYGCMLAISWIGAHLVIASGNNPSMGLTTGQLSSMFTYTSQILSSLMMLSMVAVMLTMSRAPLKRCYEILTEEPNLTSPTENAVMEVPDGSIDFENVSFRYSATAKHRALKEVNLHIPSGATVGILGGTGSSKTTLVQLIPRLYDVSEGTLKVGGIDVRKYDLEVLRDNVAMVLQKNELFSGTIKENLRWGNPNATDEELVHACRLACADEFIRSFPNGYDTHIEQGGTNVSGGQKQRLCIARALLKKPKILILDDSTSAVDTRTDAMIRQAFREEIPGTTKLIIAQRIASVQDADMIVVLDNGMVKDVGTHESLLASSKIYQEVYYSQQKGGEE
;
A
#
# COMPACT_ATOMS: atom_id res chain seq x y z
N MET A 1 8.97 -6.42 14.54
CA MET A 1 8.27 -6.53 13.25
C MET A 1 7.36 -7.75 13.20
N ILE A 2 7.87 -8.99 13.19
CA ILE A 2 7.06 -10.22 13.12
C ILE A 2 6.03 -10.31 14.26
N ARG A 3 6.42 -10.02 15.51
CA ARG A 3 5.51 -10.06 16.67
C ARG A 3 4.31 -9.08 16.57
N ARG A 4 4.47 -7.93 15.89
CA ARG A 4 3.34 -6.99 15.69
C ARG A 4 2.40 -7.48 14.59
N LEU A 5 2.94 -7.99 13.50
CA LEU A 5 2.15 -8.56 12.41
C LEU A 5 1.43 -9.86 12.81
N SER A 6 2.02 -10.70 13.68
CA SER A 6 1.33 -11.90 14.19
C SER A 6 0.08 -11.57 15.03
N ARG A 7 -0.03 -10.37 15.59
CA ARG A 7 -1.25 -9.91 16.26
C ARG A 7 -2.44 -9.78 15.30
N CYS A 8 -2.20 -9.57 13.99
CA CYS A 8 -3.27 -9.53 12.99
C CYS A 8 -3.91 -10.89 12.72
N ILE A 9 -3.38 -12.01 13.27
CA ILE A 9 -3.99 -13.35 13.15
C ILE A 9 -5.31 -13.42 13.94
N ARG A 10 -5.42 -12.78 15.11
CA ARG A 10 -6.63 -12.64 15.96
C ARG A 10 -7.46 -13.92 16.03
N GLU A 11 -8.69 -13.90 15.54
CA GLU A 11 -9.66 -15.00 15.54
C GLU A 11 -9.23 -16.22 14.72
N TYR A 12 -8.27 -16.07 13.81
CA TYR A 12 -7.80 -17.15 12.92
C TYR A 12 -6.66 -17.99 13.52
N LYS A 13 -6.29 -17.77 14.80
CA LYS A 13 -5.20 -18.50 15.49
C LYS A 13 -5.39 -20.03 15.47
N TRP A 14 -6.62 -20.50 15.62
CA TRP A 14 -6.91 -21.93 15.59
C TRP A 14 -6.72 -22.52 14.19
N ALA A 15 -7.15 -21.83 13.14
CA ALA A 15 -6.92 -22.26 11.77
C ALA A 15 -5.41 -22.27 11.43
N ALA A 16 -4.66 -21.27 11.91
CA ALA A 16 -3.21 -21.19 11.75
C ALA A 16 -2.46 -22.32 12.50
N LEU A 17 -3.02 -22.88 13.59
CA LEU A 17 -2.45 -24.00 14.35
C LEU A 17 -2.88 -25.36 13.79
N LEU A 18 -4.14 -25.49 13.37
CA LEU A 18 -4.67 -26.76 12.86
C LEU A 18 -4.08 -27.13 11.48
N SER A 19 -3.78 -26.13 10.64
CA SER A 19 -3.17 -26.40 9.33
C SER A 19 -1.82 -27.13 9.43
N PRO A 20 -0.82 -26.68 10.22
CA PRO A 20 0.40 -27.44 10.47
C PRO A 20 0.17 -28.83 11.07
N LEU A 21 -0.78 -28.96 11.99
CA LEU A 21 -1.09 -30.25 12.63
C LEU A 21 -1.62 -31.26 11.60
N CYS A 22 -2.56 -30.84 10.76
CA CYS A 22 -3.05 -31.67 9.66
C CYS A 22 -1.92 -32.01 8.67
N MET A 23 -1.01 -31.04 8.41
CA MET A 23 0.14 -31.27 7.53
C MET A 23 1.07 -32.36 8.05
N VAL A 24 1.33 -32.39 9.36
CA VAL A 24 2.11 -33.48 9.99
C VAL A 24 1.41 -34.82 9.81
N GLY A 25 0.06 -34.87 9.96
CA GLY A 25 -0.73 -36.07 9.70
C GLY A 25 -0.63 -36.55 8.25
N GLU A 26 -0.71 -35.61 7.28
CA GLU A 26 -0.53 -35.91 5.85
C GLU A 26 0.85 -36.52 5.57
N VAL A 27 1.93 -35.89 6.07
CA VAL A 27 3.31 -36.38 5.90
C VAL A 27 3.50 -37.76 6.56
N ALA A 28 2.93 -37.99 7.75
CA ALA A 28 3.02 -39.28 8.41
C ALA A 28 2.40 -40.40 7.57
N MET A 29 1.22 -40.15 6.98
CA MET A 29 0.57 -41.11 6.07
C MET A 29 1.38 -41.36 4.82
N GLU A 30 1.95 -40.30 4.20
CA GLU A 30 2.81 -40.41 3.02
C GLU A 30 4.08 -41.24 3.29
N VAL A 31 4.65 -41.13 4.48
CA VAL A 31 5.85 -41.90 4.86
C VAL A 31 5.52 -43.35 5.20
N LEU A 32 4.29 -43.62 5.67
CA LEU A 32 3.83 -45.00 5.94
C LEU A 32 3.54 -45.80 4.67
N ILE A 33 3.10 -45.17 3.59
CA ILE A 33 2.75 -45.85 2.34
C ILE A 33 3.88 -46.74 1.80
N PRO A 34 5.16 -46.28 1.68
CA PRO A 34 6.24 -47.15 1.22
C PRO A 34 6.51 -48.34 2.13
N LEU A 35 6.34 -48.21 3.46
CA LEU A 35 6.50 -49.34 4.40
C LEU A 35 5.43 -50.40 4.20
N VAL A 36 4.17 -49.99 4.09
CA VAL A 36 3.05 -50.93 3.84
C VAL A 36 3.21 -51.57 2.46
N MET A 37 3.74 -50.84 1.47
CA MET A 37 4.05 -51.36 0.14
C MET A 37 5.16 -52.43 0.19
N ALA A 38 6.20 -52.24 1.01
CA ALA A 38 7.21 -53.24 1.24
C ALA A 38 6.62 -54.55 1.80
N ASP A 39 5.75 -54.43 2.81
CA ASP A 39 5.06 -55.59 3.40
C ASP A 39 4.18 -56.30 2.37
N LEU A 40 3.50 -55.54 1.50
CA LEU A 40 2.67 -56.14 0.44
C LEU A 40 3.52 -56.95 -0.54
N TYR A 41 4.72 -56.45 -0.91
CA TYR A 41 5.65 -57.20 -1.76
C TYR A 41 6.19 -58.45 -1.09
N ASP A 42 6.66 -58.32 0.17
CA ASP A 42 7.44 -59.36 0.84
C ASP A 42 6.56 -60.48 1.41
N TYR A 43 5.41 -60.14 1.95
CA TYR A 43 4.48 -61.12 2.60
C TYR A 43 3.26 -61.47 1.70
N GLY A 44 2.91 -60.60 0.75
CA GLY A 44 1.75 -60.86 -0.14
C GLY A 44 2.17 -61.51 -1.45
N ILE A 45 2.88 -60.71 -2.30
CA ILE A 45 3.19 -61.14 -3.66
C ILE A 45 4.20 -62.30 -3.68
N LYS A 46 5.27 -62.18 -2.90
CA LYS A 46 6.34 -63.19 -2.86
C LYS A 46 5.84 -64.52 -2.32
N LEU A 47 4.98 -64.53 -1.29
CA LEU A 47 4.39 -65.75 -0.70
C LEU A 47 3.12 -66.21 -1.41
N GLN A 48 2.66 -65.48 -2.44
CA GLN A 48 1.44 -65.73 -3.20
C GLN A 48 0.17 -65.79 -2.32
N ASP A 49 0.18 -65.04 -1.21
CA ASP A 49 -0.95 -64.96 -0.28
C ASP A 49 -1.88 -63.81 -0.65
N MET A 50 -2.99 -64.15 -1.31
CA MET A 50 -3.99 -63.18 -1.75
C MET A 50 -4.77 -62.54 -0.59
N GLN A 51 -4.83 -63.16 0.59
CA GLN A 51 -5.48 -62.54 1.76
C GLN A 51 -4.60 -61.39 2.28
N VAL A 52 -3.29 -61.60 2.38
CA VAL A 52 -2.33 -60.54 2.76
C VAL A 52 -2.32 -59.42 1.73
N VAL A 53 -2.34 -59.76 0.42
CA VAL A 53 -2.43 -58.75 -0.64
C VAL A 53 -3.67 -57.90 -0.48
N ALA A 54 -4.84 -58.51 -0.29
CA ALA A 54 -6.09 -57.76 -0.11
C ALA A 54 -6.08 -56.87 1.15
N ALA A 55 -5.60 -57.39 2.27
CA ALA A 55 -5.51 -56.67 3.52
C ALA A 55 -4.55 -55.44 3.42
N LYS A 56 -3.33 -55.67 2.89
CA LYS A 56 -2.34 -54.57 2.71
C LYS A 56 -2.77 -53.54 1.66
N SER A 57 -3.41 -53.97 0.56
CA SER A 57 -4.03 -53.06 -0.42
C SER A 57 -5.13 -52.21 0.23
N GLY A 58 -5.98 -52.79 1.06
CA GLY A 58 -6.98 -52.07 1.83
C GLY A 58 -6.34 -51.02 2.76
N THR A 59 -5.22 -51.40 3.42
CA THR A 59 -4.45 -50.47 4.26
C THR A 59 -3.87 -49.32 3.44
N LEU A 60 -3.33 -49.60 2.26
CA LEU A 60 -2.80 -48.54 1.35
C LEU A 60 -3.88 -47.55 0.91
N VAL A 61 -5.08 -48.06 0.56
CA VAL A 61 -6.23 -47.22 0.23
C VAL A 61 -6.62 -46.36 1.41
N LEU A 62 -6.66 -46.93 2.62
CA LEU A 62 -6.97 -46.19 3.85
C LEU A 62 -5.93 -45.07 4.11
N CYS A 63 -4.64 -45.41 4.01
CA CYS A 63 -3.56 -44.42 4.16
C CYS A 63 -3.67 -43.30 3.11
N ALA A 64 -3.95 -43.62 1.85
CA ALA A 64 -4.14 -42.67 0.79
C ALA A 64 -5.36 -41.75 1.04
N LEU A 65 -6.49 -42.31 1.46
CA LEU A 65 -7.67 -41.52 1.82
C LEU A 65 -7.43 -40.63 3.05
N ALA A 66 -6.74 -41.16 4.07
CA ALA A 66 -6.36 -40.38 5.24
C ALA A 66 -5.40 -39.21 4.86
N SER A 67 -4.39 -39.49 4.03
CA SER A 67 -3.46 -38.45 3.51
C SER A 67 -4.23 -37.37 2.74
N LEU A 68 -5.14 -37.77 1.85
CA LEU A 68 -6.02 -36.85 1.13
C LEU A 68 -6.86 -35.99 2.09
N ALA A 69 -7.50 -36.61 3.09
CA ALA A 69 -8.30 -35.88 4.07
C ALA A 69 -7.47 -34.85 4.85
N PHE A 70 -6.30 -35.25 5.36
CA PHE A 70 -5.39 -34.35 6.05
C PHE A 70 -4.88 -33.23 5.14
N GLY A 71 -4.56 -33.53 3.89
CA GLY A 71 -4.12 -32.56 2.90
C GLY A 71 -5.19 -31.51 2.59
N VAL A 72 -6.44 -31.94 2.37
CA VAL A 72 -7.58 -31.05 2.15
C VAL A 72 -7.86 -30.18 3.37
N LEU A 73 -7.89 -30.77 4.58
CA LEU A 73 -8.09 -30.01 5.81
C LEU A 73 -6.96 -29.00 6.06
N SER A 74 -5.71 -29.41 5.87
CA SER A 74 -4.56 -28.52 5.99
C SER A 74 -4.67 -27.33 5.01
N ALA A 75 -5.05 -27.59 3.76
CA ALA A 75 -5.23 -26.56 2.75
C ALA A 75 -6.37 -25.60 3.10
N ALA A 76 -7.52 -26.13 3.56
CA ALA A 76 -8.68 -25.33 3.96
C ALA A 76 -8.36 -24.42 5.16
N PHE A 77 -7.72 -24.98 6.20
CA PHE A 77 -7.30 -24.17 7.35
C PHE A 77 -6.22 -23.15 7.00
N ALA A 78 -5.26 -23.48 6.14
CA ALA A 78 -4.25 -22.55 5.68
C ALA A 78 -4.84 -21.39 4.88
N SER A 79 -5.79 -21.70 3.98
CA SER A 79 -6.50 -20.67 3.21
C SER A 79 -7.28 -19.74 4.14
N LYS A 80 -8.06 -20.30 5.08
CA LYS A 80 -8.82 -19.51 6.06
C LYS A 80 -7.91 -18.65 6.94
N ALA A 81 -6.79 -19.17 7.40
CA ALA A 81 -5.82 -18.42 8.20
C ALA A 81 -5.13 -17.33 7.38
N GLY A 82 -4.71 -17.63 6.14
CA GLY A 82 -4.02 -16.69 5.28
C GLY A 82 -4.91 -15.52 4.83
N THR A 83 -6.12 -15.82 4.37
CA THR A 83 -7.09 -14.79 3.97
C THR A 83 -7.56 -13.95 5.16
N GLY A 84 -7.79 -14.60 6.33
CA GLY A 84 -8.15 -13.91 7.56
C GLY A 84 -7.06 -12.99 8.08
N PHE A 85 -5.80 -13.43 8.06
CA PHE A 85 -4.65 -12.59 8.36
C PHE A 85 -4.58 -11.36 7.44
N ALA A 86 -4.74 -11.55 6.13
CA ALA A 86 -4.71 -10.45 5.17
C ALA A 86 -5.88 -9.47 5.34
N LYS A 87 -7.09 -9.98 5.65
CA LYS A 87 -8.26 -9.15 5.99
C LYS A 87 -7.95 -8.22 7.17
N ASN A 88 -7.47 -8.79 8.27
CA ASN A 88 -7.16 -8.03 9.48
C ASN A 88 -6.01 -7.04 9.26
N LEU A 89 -4.98 -7.46 8.51
CA LEU A 89 -3.85 -6.60 8.17
C LEU A 89 -4.29 -5.38 7.33
N ARG A 90 -5.13 -5.59 6.30
CA ARG A 90 -5.71 -4.48 5.51
C ARG A 90 -6.56 -3.55 6.37
N HIS A 91 -7.40 -4.12 7.22
CA HIS A 91 -8.24 -3.37 8.15
C HIS A 91 -7.40 -2.46 9.04
N ASP A 92 -6.40 -3.04 9.72
CA ASP A 92 -5.55 -2.28 10.64
C ASP A 92 -4.73 -1.19 9.92
N MET A 93 -4.17 -1.53 8.73
CA MET A 93 -3.45 -0.55 7.92
C MET A 93 -4.36 0.56 7.39
N TYR A 94 -5.59 0.24 6.99
CA TYR A 94 -6.54 1.22 6.48
C TYR A 94 -6.96 2.19 7.58
N HIS A 95 -7.29 1.69 8.78
CA HIS A 95 -7.60 2.54 9.93
C HIS A 95 -6.43 3.45 10.29
N GLN A 96 -5.20 2.89 10.35
CA GLN A 96 -4.00 3.68 10.62
C GLN A 96 -3.79 4.81 9.60
N VAL A 97 -4.08 4.56 8.32
CA VAL A 97 -3.98 5.59 7.26
C VAL A 97 -5.06 6.67 7.42
N GLN A 98 -6.26 6.34 7.93
CA GLN A 98 -7.28 7.36 8.21
C GLN A 98 -6.86 8.32 9.33
N ASP A 99 -6.07 7.84 10.28
CA ASP A 99 -5.55 8.65 11.38
C ASP A 99 -4.31 9.49 10.99
N PHE A 100 -3.76 9.30 9.79
CA PHE A 100 -2.58 10.02 9.33
C PHE A 100 -2.83 11.52 9.17
N SER A 101 -1.86 12.31 9.61
CA SER A 101 -1.78 13.73 9.27
C SER A 101 -1.30 13.93 7.83
N PHE A 102 -1.44 15.13 7.30
CA PHE A 102 -0.93 15.47 5.96
C PHE A 102 0.57 15.20 5.82
N SER A 103 1.35 15.49 6.85
CA SER A 103 2.80 15.20 6.86
C SER A 103 3.13 13.70 6.76
N ASN A 104 2.30 12.82 7.35
CA ASN A 104 2.46 11.38 7.18
C ASN A 104 2.11 10.96 5.74
N ILE A 105 1.03 11.51 5.15
CA ILE A 105 0.63 11.22 3.76
C ILE A 105 1.71 11.68 2.77
N ASP A 106 2.28 12.86 2.98
CA ASP A 106 3.38 13.39 2.15
C ASP A 106 4.62 12.47 2.19
N LYS A 107 4.91 11.88 3.36
CA LYS A 107 6.02 10.94 3.54
C LYS A 107 5.85 9.66 2.72
N PHE A 108 4.65 9.11 2.64
CA PHE A 108 4.40 7.80 2.02
C PHE A 108 3.97 7.84 0.56
N SER A 109 3.47 8.93 0.04
CA SER A 109 2.74 9.08 -1.22
C SER A 109 1.51 8.17 -1.35
N THR A 110 0.46 8.65 -2.02
CA THR A 110 -0.80 7.91 -2.20
C THR A 110 -0.60 6.59 -2.97
N ALA A 111 0.20 6.62 -4.04
CA ALA A 111 0.49 5.42 -4.84
C ALA A 111 1.20 4.33 -4.03
N SER A 112 2.12 4.72 -3.13
CA SER A 112 2.82 3.79 -2.24
C SER A 112 1.86 3.17 -1.22
N ILE A 113 0.94 3.95 -0.64
CA ILE A 113 -0.08 3.44 0.31
C ILE A 113 -0.98 2.41 -0.39
N VAL A 114 -1.46 2.70 -1.60
CA VAL A 114 -2.29 1.76 -2.40
C VAL A 114 -1.53 0.46 -2.66
N THR A 115 -0.27 0.51 -3.09
CA THR A 115 0.56 -0.67 -3.33
C THR A 115 0.72 -1.52 -2.06
N ARG A 116 0.92 -0.89 -0.90
CA ARG A 116 1.06 -1.57 0.40
C ARG A 116 -0.23 -2.26 0.84
N LEU A 117 -1.39 -1.62 0.63
CA LEU A 117 -2.70 -2.18 0.97
C LEU A 117 -3.16 -3.31 0.02
N THR A 118 -2.63 -3.36 -1.19
CA THR A 118 -3.02 -4.33 -2.23
C THR A 118 -1.97 -5.43 -2.41
N SER A 119 -0.95 -5.20 -3.23
CA SER A 119 0.02 -6.22 -3.65
C SER A 119 0.95 -6.66 -2.52
N ASP A 120 1.37 -5.77 -1.62
CA ASP A 120 2.23 -6.15 -0.49
C ASP A 120 1.48 -7.05 0.50
N VAL A 121 0.23 -6.71 0.85
CA VAL A 121 -0.60 -7.57 1.71
C VAL A 121 -0.90 -8.90 1.03
N ALA A 122 -1.16 -8.95 -0.28
CA ALA A 122 -1.34 -10.21 -1.02
C ALA A 122 -0.07 -11.08 -0.99
N THR A 123 1.10 -10.47 -1.15
CA THR A 123 2.38 -11.18 -1.02
C THR A 123 2.59 -11.74 0.38
N LEU A 124 2.26 -10.98 1.43
CA LEU A 124 2.34 -11.45 2.81
C LEU A 124 1.33 -12.56 3.11
N GLN A 125 0.12 -12.48 2.55
CA GLN A 125 -0.89 -13.53 2.64
C GLN A 125 -0.35 -14.86 2.10
N ASN A 126 0.17 -14.84 0.87
CA ASN A 126 0.71 -16.02 0.22
C ASN A 126 1.93 -16.59 0.98
N THR A 127 2.81 -15.70 1.45
CA THR A 127 3.96 -16.09 2.26
C THR A 127 3.54 -16.73 3.58
N PHE A 128 2.57 -16.17 4.27
CA PHE A 128 2.04 -16.72 5.52
C PHE A 128 1.39 -18.09 5.30
N GLN A 129 0.56 -18.23 4.25
CA GLN A 129 -0.06 -19.50 3.88
C GLN A 129 0.98 -20.56 3.52
N MET A 130 2.04 -20.19 2.81
CA MET A 130 3.13 -21.09 2.46
C MET A 130 3.96 -21.49 3.69
N MET A 131 4.20 -20.55 4.62
CA MET A 131 4.90 -20.84 5.86
C MET A 131 4.21 -21.89 6.71
N ILE A 132 2.91 -21.75 6.96
CA ILE A 132 2.16 -22.68 7.84
C ILE A 132 1.96 -24.08 7.21
N ARG A 133 2.18 -24.22 5.89
CA ARG A 133 2.12 -25.50 5.18
C ARG A 133 3.51 -26.03 4.86
N MET A 134 4.20 -25.39 3.91
CA MET A 134 5.41 -25.92 3.29
C MET A 134 6.64 -25.85 4.21
N ALA A 135 6.76 -24.78 5.02
CA ALA A 135 7.90 -24.68 5.95
C ALA A 135 7.82 -25.71 7.09
N ILE A 136 6.66 -26.36 7.30
CA ILE A 136 6.49 -27.46 8.25
C ILE A 136 6.54 -28.80 7.53
N ARG A 137 5.88 -28.92 6.36
CA ARG A 137 5.90 -30.15 5.54
C ARG A 137 7.32 -30.60 5.21
N CYS A 138 8.17 -29.69 4.71
CA CYS A 138 9.49 -30.06 4.20
C CYS A 138 10.41 -30.61 5.27
N PRO A 139 10.62 -29.99 6.45
CA PRO A 139 11.43 -30.56 7.53
C PRO A 139 10.85 -31.86 8.09
N MET A 140 9.51 -31.92 8.26
CA MET A 140 8.85 -33.13 8.79
C MET A 140 9.00 -34.30 7.83
N MET A 141 8.84 -34.09 6.51
CA MET A 141 9.05 -35.10 5.48
C MET A 141 10.50 -35.58 5.51
N LEU A 142 11.46 -34.66 5.53
CA LEU A 142 12.88 -34.99 5.58
C LEU A 142 13.22 -35.83 6.82
N ILE A 143 12.74 -35.44 8.01
CA ILE A 143 13.01 -36.12 9.26
C ILE A 143 12.33 -37.51 9.28
N LEU A 144 11.04 -37.58 9.00
CA LEU A 144 10.27 -38.84 9.07
C LEU A 144 10.73 -39.84 8.00
N ALA A 145 10.99 -39.39 6.77
CA ALA A 145 11.50 -40.26 5.71
C ALA A 145 12.92 -40.78 6.03
N LEU A 146 13.78 -39.92 6.61
CA LEU A 146 15.14 -40.34 7.02
C LEU A 146 15.07 -41.35 8.19
N VAL A 147 14.25 -41.09 9.19
CA VAL A 147 14.04 -42.00 10.33
C VAL A 147 13.51 -43.36 9.84
N SER A 148 12.51 -43.36 8.95
CA SER A 148 11.96 -44.57 8.36
C SER A 148 12.99 -45.34 7.52
N ALA A 149 13.81 -44.64 6.73
CA ALA A 149 14.88 -45.23 5.96
C ALA A 149 15.96 -45.85 6.87
N MET A 150 16.32 -45.17 7.98
CA MET A 150 17.25 -45.72 8.99
C MET A 150 16.68 -46.96 9.70
N GLY A 151 15.37 -46.99 9.92
CA GLY A 151 14.65 -48.14 10.48
C GLY A 151 14.70 -49.37 9.56
N ILE A 152 14.75 -49.18 8.23
CA ILE A 152 14.92 -50.28 7.27
C ILE A 152 16.37 -50.78 7.27
N SER A 153 17.34 -49.86 7.02
CA SER A 153 18.75 -50.21 6.98
C SER A 153 19.66 -49.02 7.24
N VAL A 154 20.37 -49.01 8.34
CA VAL A 154 21.34 -47.97 8.66
C VAL A 154 22.46 -47.90 7.62
N ARG A 155 22.92 -49.02 7.09
CA ARG A 155 23.97 -49.07 6.06
C ARG A 155 23.54 -48.36 4.76
N LEU A 156 22.30 -48.57 4.31
CA LEU A 156 21.79 -47.91 3.11
C LEU A 156 21.55 -46.41 3.36
N SER A 157 21.10 -46.06 4.56
CA SER A 157 20.84 -44.69 4.93
C SER A 157 22.11 -43.80 5.00
N LEU A 158 23.30 -44.41 5.17
CA LEU A 158 24.58 -43.69 5.09
C LEU A 158 24.81 -43.02 3.72
N VAL A 159 24.18 -43.53 2.66
CA VAL A 159 24.22 -42.88 1.33
C VAL A 159 23.68 -41.44 1.39
N TYR A 160 22.65 -41.20 2.22
CA TYR A 160 22.11 -39.85 2.40
C TYR A 160 23.07 -38.92 3.13
N CYS A 161 23.96 -39.43 4.01
CA CYS A 161 24.97 -38.61 4.66
C CYS A 161 26.01 -38.03 3.68
N VAL A 162 26.11 -38.60 2.47
CA VAL A 162 26.96 -38.06 1.38
C VAL A 162 26.11 -37.16 0.47
N ALA A 163 24.94 -37.62 0.07
CA ALA A 163 24.12 -36.88 -0.91
C ALA A 163 23.54 -35.58 -0.37
N LEU A 164 23.06 -35.55 0.89
CA LEU A 164 22.49 -34.35 1.50
C LEU A 164 23.50 -33.20 1.62
N PRO A 165 24.73 -33.39 2.14
CA PRO A 165 25.72 -32.32 2.16
C PRO A 165 26.09 -31.81 0.78
N ILE A 166 26.18 -32.67 -0.23
CA ILE A 166 26.46 -32.27 -1.62
C ILE A 166 25.34 -31.35 -2.14
N LEU A 167 24.09 -31.77 -1.97
CA LEU A 167 22.93 -30.97 -2.43
C LEU A 167 22.82 -29.67 -1.63
N ILE A 168 22.99 -29.68 -0.32
CA ILE A 168 23.00 -28.49 0.53
C ILE A 168 24.09 -27.52 0.08
N CYS A 169 25.30 -27.99 -0.13
CA CYS A 169 26.44 -27.18 -0.59
C CYS A 169 26.15 -26.56 -1.96
N ALA A 170 25.59 -27.33 -2.88
CA ALA A 170 25.19 -26.83 -4.21
C ALA A 170 24.14 -25.72 -4.08
N LEU A 171 23.09 -25.90 -3.26
CA LEU A 171 22.06 -24.92 -3.03
C LEU A 171 22.61 -23.65 -2.36
N LEU A 172 23.45 -23.79 -1.35
CA LEU A 172 24.12 -22.68 -0.67
C LEU A 172 25.05 -21.88 -1.59
N CYS A 173 25.61 -22.51 -2.64
CA CYS A 173 26.41 -21.85 -3.65
C CYS A 173 25.57 -21.17 -4.75
N LEU A 174 24.43 -21.78 -5.15
CA LEU A 174 23.59 -21.29 -6.24
C LEU A 174 22.68 -20.14 -5.78
N ILE A 175 21.96 -20.31 -4.67
CA ILE A 175 20.94 -19.38 -4.20
C ILE A 175 21.47 -17.95 -4.01
N PRO A 176 22.59 -17.70 -3.32
CA PRO A 176 23.09 -16.33 -3.14
C PRO A 176 23.53 -15.65 -4.43
N LYS A 177 24.04 -16.42 -5.40
CA LYS A 177 24.45 -15.89 -6.70
C LYS A 177 23.23 -15.43 -7.51
N VAL A 178 22.22 -16.29 -7.57
CA VAL A 178 20.95 -16.00 -8.25
C VAL A 178 20.26 -14.80 -7.59
N PHE A 179 20.23 -14.75 -6.27
CA PHE A 179 19.61 -13.67 -5.51
C PHE A 179 20.21 -12.29 -5.82
N ARG A 180 21.56 -12.19 -5.91
CA ARG A 180 22.24 -10.94 -6.29
C ARG A 180 21.85 -10.46 -7.70
N ILE A 181 21.64 -11.40 -8.62
CA ILE A 181 21.23 -11.06 -9.99
C ILE A 181 19.79 -10.59 -9.98
N PHE A 182 18.86 -11.29 -9.30
CA PHE A 182 17.47 -10.88 -9.19
C PHE A 182 17.31 -9.51 -8.51
N ASP A 183 18.09 -9.21 -7.46
CA ASP A 183 18.08 -7.87 -6.84
C ASP A 183 18.41 -6.76 -7.87
N ARG A 184 19.38 -7.02 -8.76
CA ARG A 184 19.70 -6.11 -9.87
C ARG A 184 18.57 -6.03 -10.90
N VAL A 185 17.98 -7.15 -11.26
CA VAL A 185 16.83 -7.23 -12.17
C VAL A 185 15.68 -6.40 -11.63
N PHE A 186 15.31 -6.54 -10.35
CA PHE A 186 14.23 -5.75 -9.75
C PHE A 186 14.51 -4.25 -9.77
N ARG A 187 15.73 -3.83 -9.46
CA ARG A 187 16.12 -2.40 -9.60
C ARG A 187 16.05 -1.90 -11.05
N THR A 188 16.32 -2.76 -12.02
CA THR A 188 16.18 -2.40 -13.43
C THR A 188 14.73 -2.39 -13.86
N TYR A 189 13.84 -3.23 -13.26
CA TYR A 189 12.39 -3.13 -13.43
C TYR A 189 11.84 -1.80 -12.92
N ASP A 190 12.32 -1.30 -11.77
CA ASP A 190 11.94 0.03 -11.28
C ASP A 190 12.30 1.13 -12.27
N LYS A 191 13.49 1.05 -12.89
CA LYS A 191 13.88 1.98 -13.96
C LYS A 191 12.97 1.86 -15.19
N MET A 192 12.63 0.63 -15.60
CA MET A 192 11.72 0.39 -16.72
C MET A 192 10.33 0.97 -16.43
N ASN A 193 9.80 0.75 -15.23
CA ASN A 193 8.52 1.31 -14.82
C ASN A 193 8.52 2.84 -14.88
N ASN A 194 9.61 3.49 -14.42
CA ASN A 194 9.76 4.94 -14.51
C ASN A 194 9.79 5.40 -15.98
N VAL A 195 10.52 4.71 -16.87
CA VAL A 195 10.55 5.02 -18.30
C VAL A 195 9.16 4.91 -18.93
N VAL A 196 8.42 3.83 -18.62
CA VAL A 196 7.06 3.62 -19.15
C VAL A 196 6.11 4.70 -18.60
N GLN A 197 6.17 4.98 -17.29
CA GLN A 197 5.31 5.98 -16.66
C GLN A 197 5.58 7.38 -17.20
N GLU A 198 6.85 7.77 -17.37
CA GLU A 198 7.27 9.03 -17.98
C GLU A 198 6.73 9.13 -19.41
N ASN A 199 6.91 8.09 -20.22
CA ASN A 199 6.45 8.05 -21.61
C ASN A 199 4.92 8.14 -21.72
N VAL A 200 4.18 7.33 -20.95
CA VAL A 200 2.71 7.31 -20.98
C VAL A 200 2.15 8.65 -20.49
N HIS A 201 2.74 9.24 -19.44
CA HIS A 201 2.33 10.56 -18.94
C HIS A 201 2.62 11.67 -19.96
N GLY A 202 3.79 11.59 -20.60
CA GLY A 202 4.23 12.54 -21.62
C GLY A 202 3.86 12.18 -23.06
N ILE A 203 2.98 11.19 -23.30
CA ILE A 203 2.76 10.63 -24.65
C ILE A 203 2.33 11.68 -25.69
N ARG A 204 1.56 12.70 -25.28
CA ARG A 204 1.17 13.82 -26.14
C ARG A 204 2.39 14.63 -26.60
N VAL A 205 3.37 14.83 -25.72
CA VAL A 205 4.62 15.54 -26.02
C VAL A 205 5.47 14.69 -26.96
N VAL A 206 5.61 13.38 -26.68
CA VAL A 206 6.35 12.45 -27.54
C VAL A 206 5.76 12.46 -28.97
N LYS A 207 4.42 12.40 -29.08
CA LYS A 207 3.72 12.46 -30.36
C LYS A 207 3.85 13.80 -31.07
N SER A 208 3.70 14.93 -30.35
CA SER A 208 3.80 16.26 -30.95
C SER A 208 5.20 16.60 -31.45
N PHE A 209 6.24 16.03 -30.85
CA PHE A 209 7.64 16.25 -31.24
C PHE A 209 8.22 15.12 -32.11
N VAL A 210 7.40 14.09 -32.47
CA VAL A 210 7.79 12.94 -33.29
C VAL A 210 9.07 12.28 -32.74
N ARG A 211 9.03 11.87 -31.47
CA ARG A 211 10.19 11.30 -30.76
C ARG A 211 9.97 9.84 -30.32
N GLU A 212 9.06 9.13 -30.98
CA GLU A 212 8.73 7.73 -30.67
C GLU A 212 9.95 6.81 -30.75
N ASP A 213 10.78 6.97 -31.78
CA ASP A 213 11.96 6.14 -31.97
C ASP A 213 12.96 6.26 -30.81
N ARG A 214 13.17 7.48 -30.32
CA ARG A 214 14.05 7.73 -29.15
C ARG A 214 13.52 7.06 -27.88
N GLU A 215 12.22 7.16 -27.63
CA GLU A 215 11.60 6.54 -26.46
C GLU A 215 11.59 5.00 -26.59
N THR A 216 11.39 4.48 -27.80
CA THR A 216 11.49 3.04 -28.10
C THR A 216 12.91 2.54 -27.88
N GLU A 217 13.93 3.27 -28.29
CA GLU A 217 15.34 2.92 -28.06
C GLU A 217 15.67 2.92 -26.55
N LYS A 218 15.22 3.94 -25.81
CA LYS A 218 15.37 4.04 -24.35
C LYS A 218 14.74 2.84 -23.65
N PHE A 219 13.51 2.48 -24.00
CA PHE A 219 12.81 1.30 -23.47
C PHE A 219 13.55 0.00 -23.82
N THR A 220 13.92 -0.18 -25.09
CA THR A 220 14.61 -1.39 -25.58
C THR A 220 15.95 -1.58 -24.89
N SER A 221 16.70 -0.53 -24.63
CA SER A 221 17.97 -0.58 -23.90
C SER A 221 17.80 -1.12 -22.47
N VAL A 222 16.78 -0.60 -21.75
CA VAL A 222 16.48 -1.07 -20.37
C VAL A 222 15.95 -2.49 -20.38
N SER A 223 15.01 -2.80 -21.27
CA SER A 223 14.45 -4.15 -21.46
C SER A 223 15.53 -5.16 -21.83
N GLY A 224 16.46 -4.78 -22.72
CA GLY A 224 17.61 -5.61 -23.09
C GLY A 224 18.54 -5.93 -21.92
N THR A 225 18.69 -4.99 -20.97
CA THR A 225 19.46 -5.24 -19.73
C THR A 225 18.76 -6.25 -18.83
N ILE A 226 17.42 -6.11 -18.66
CA ILE A 226 16.58 -7.08 -17.92
C ILE A 226 16.72 -8.47 -18.53
N TYR A 227 16.57 -8.57 -19.86
CA TYR A 227 16.70 -9.84 -20.60
C TYR A 227 18.05 -10.52 -20.32
N LYS A 228 19.17 -9.79 -20.45
CA LYS A 228 20.51 -10.33 -20.21
C LYS A 228 20.70 -10.83 -18.78
N ASP A 229 20.28 -10.06 -17.79
CA ASP A 229 20.37 -10.44 -16.39
C ASP A 229 19.43 -11.61 -16.05
N PHE A 230 18.21 -11.64 -16.61
CA PHE A 230 17.28 -12.76 -16.44
C PHE A 230 17.84 -14.05 -17.04
N CYS A 231 18.32 -14.02 -18.28
CA CYS A 231 18.98 -15.18 -18.90
C CYS A 231 20.16 -15.69 -18.08
N LYS A 232 20.94 -14.79 -17.47
CA LYS A 232 22.05 -15.16 -16.60
C LYS A 232 21.57 -15.83 -15.31
N ALA A 233 20.49 -15.30 -14.69
CA ALA A 233 19.90 -15.89 -13.50
C ALA A 233 19.33 -17.28 -13.79
N GLU A 234 18.52 -17.39 -14.88
CA GLU A 234 17.89 -18.65 -15.30
C GLU A 234 18.94 -19.72 -15.66
N ARG A 235 20.02 -19.35 -16.34
CA ARG A 235 21.12 -20.28 -16.63
C ARG A 235 21.76 -20.86 -15.37
N ILE A 236 21.86 -20.07 -14.30
CA ILE A 236 22.38 -20.57 -13.02
C ILE A 236 21.32 -21.41 -12.31
N MET A 237 20.03 -20.99 -12.32
CA MET A 237 18.95 -21.76 -11.71
C MET A 237 18.70 -23.08 -12.42
N SER A 238 18.84 -23.13 -13.75
CA SER A 238 18.65 -24.36 -14.51
C SER A 238 19.60 -25.48 -14.13
N LEU A 239 20.75 -25.18 -13.48
CA LEU A 239 21.67 -26.18 -12.95
C LEU A 239 21.12 -26.90 -11.70
N ALA A 240 20.17 -26.31 -10.98
CA ALA A 240 19.64 -26.91 -9.75
C ALA A 240 18.95 -28.25 -9.99
N ASN A 241 18.11 -28.34 -11.03
CA ASN A 241 17.42 -29.58 -11.39
C ASN A 241 18.36 -30.71 -11.82
N PRO A 242 19.33 -30.53 -12.75
CA PRO A 242 20.32 -31.56 -13.08
C PRO A 242 21.15 -32.02 -11.88
N ILE A 243 21.57 -31.11 -11.00
CA ILE A 243 22.31 -31.49 -9.78
C ILE A 243 21.42 -32.34 -8.87
N MET A 244 20.15 -31.97 -8.67
CA MET A 244 19.23 -32.80 -7.90
C MET A 244 19.06 -34.18 -8.53
N GLN A 245 18.81 -34.24 -9.85
CA GLN A 245 18.67 -35.52 -10.56
C GLN A 245 19.94 -36.39 -10.46
N LEU A 246 21.12 -35.78 -10.56
CA LEU A 246 22.39 -36.49 -10.36
C LEU A 246 22.47 -37.09 -8.95
N CYS A 247 22.06 -36.32 -7.91
CA CYS A 247 22.03 -36.83 -6.55
C CYS A 247 20.98 -37.95 -6.40
N VAL A 248 19.78 -37.81 -6.98
CA VAL A 248 18.72 -38.85 -6.92
C VAL A 248 19.22 -40.14 -7.59
N TYR A 249 19.68 -40.07 -8.84
CA TYR A 249 20.16 -41.25 -9.55
C TYR A 249 21.45 -41.84 -8.95
N GLY A 250 22.36 -40.99 -8.47
CA GLY A 250 23.52 -41.44 -7.74
C GLY A 250 23.16 -42.21 -6.46
N CYS A 251 22.19 -41.69 -5.67
CA CYS A 251 21.65 -42.43 -4.52
C CYS A 251 20.98 -43.74 -4.95
N MET A 252 20.14 -43.71 -6.00
CA MET A 252 19.47 -44.92 -6.48
C MET A 252 20.45 -45.99 -6.92
N LEU A 253 21.51 -45.61 -7.66
CA LEU A 253 22.56 -46.56 -8.08
C LEU A 253 23.30 -47.13 -6.88
N ALA A 254 23.71 -46.27 -5.92
CA ALA A 254 24.40 -46.74 -4.72
C ALA A 254 23.52 -47.66 -3.86
N ILE A 255 22.26 -47.27 -3.65
CA ILE A 255 21.28 -48.09 -2.90
C ILE A 255 20.95 -49.38 -3.65
N SER A 256 20.85 -49.38 -4.98
CA SER A 256 20.66 -50.58 -5.78
C SER A 256 21.83 -51.54 -5.64
N TRP A 257 23.07 -51.03 -5.77
CA TRP A 257 24.26 -51.84 -5.68
C TRP A 257 24.45 -52.46 -4.29
N ILE A 258 24.47 -51.62 -3.25
CA ILE A 258 24.65 -52.07 -1.86
C ILE A 258 23.43 -52.91 -1.41
N GLY A 259 22.21 -52.48 -1.78
CA GLY A 259 20.98 -53.17 -1.44
C GLY A 259 20.88 -54.56 -2.10
N ALA A 260 21.27 -54.70 -3.37
CA ALA A 260 21.30 -56.01 -4.04
C ALA A 260 22.22 -57.00 -3.31
N HIS A 261 23.41 -56.56 -2.94
CA HIS A 261 24.32 -57.40 -2.13
C HIS A 261 23.69 -57.81 -0.80
N LEU A 262 23.02 -56.89 -0.12
CA LEU A 262 22.34 -57.21 1.18
C LEU A 262 21.16 -58.15 1.00
N VAL A 263 20.35 -57.99 -0.05
CA VAL A 263 19.19 -58.87 -0.36
C VAL A 263 19.66 -60.26 -0.75
N ILE A 264 20.70 -60.38 -1.53
CA ILE A 264 21.30 -61.69 -1.90
C ILE A 264 21.85 -62.37 -0.64
N ALA A 265 22.57 -61.65 0.21
CA ALA A 265 23.18 -62.19 1.43
C ALA A 265 22.09 -62.64 2.47
N SER A 266 20.95 -61.97 2.53
CA SER A 266 19.80 -62.31 3.39
C SER A 266 18.94 -63.44 2.81
N GLY A 267 19.18 -63.85 1.56
CA GLY A 267 18.27 -64.75 0.85
C GLY A 267 16.84 -64.18 0.68
N ASN A 268 16.74 -62.87 0.72
CA ASN A 268 15.46 -62.13 0.68
C ASN A 268 14.50 -62.53 1.82
N ASN A 269 15.06 -62.85 2.99
CA ASN A 269 14.27 -63.26 4.18
C ASN A 269 14.20 -62.09 5.18
N PRO A 270 13.02 -61.60 5.56
CA PRO A 270 12.87 -60.47 6.47
C PRO A 270 13.54 -60.66 7.85
N SER A 271 13.66 -61.89 8.32
CA SER A 271 14.32 -62.20 9.59
C SER A 271 15.83 -62.21 9.54
N MET A 272 16.41 -62.32 8.33
CA MET A 272 17.88 -62.39 8.10
C MET A 272 18.49 -61.08 7.57
N GLY A 273 17.67 -60.16 7.10
CA GLY A 273 18.16 -58.88 6.60
C GLY A 273 17.22 -58.16 5.63
N LEU A 274 17.79 -57.42 4.73
CA LEU A 274 17.06 -56.58 3.78
C LEU A 274 16.27 -57.43 2.77
N THR A 275 15.04 -56.99 2.48
CA THR A 275 14.15 -57.60 1.48
C THR A 275 13.99 -56.73 0.22
N THR A 276 13.45 -57.31 -0.84
CA THR A 276 13.21 -56.59 -2.12
C THR A 276 12.13 -55.50 -1.94
N GLY A 277 11.09 -55.74 -1.13
CA GLY A 277 10.08 -54.76 -0.81
C GLY A 277 10.68 -53.56 -0.05
N GLN A 278 11.50 -53.82 0.96
CA GLN A 278 12.19 -52.76 1.70
C GLN A 278 13.16 -51.97 0.82
N LEU A 279 13.86 -52.63 -0.12
CA LEU A 279 14.71 -51.93 -1.11
C LEU A 279 13.92 -50.99 -1.99
N SER A 280 12.72 -51.39 -2.45
CA SER A 280 11.79 -50.51 -3.20
C SER A 280 11.36 -49.28 -2.39
N SER A 281 11.08 -49.46 -1.09
CA SER A 281 10.75 -48.33 -0.21
C SER A 281 11.90 -47.33 -0.07
N MET A 282 13.15 -47.80 -0.06
CA MET A 282 14.35 -46.94 -0.02
C MET A 282 14.42 -46.01 -1.24
N PHE A 283 14.02 -46.45 -2.42
CA PHE A 283 13.96 -45.61 -3.62
C PHE A 283 12.94 -44.51 -3.47
N THR A 284 11.75 -44.80 -2.91
CA THR A 284 10.72 -43.81 -2.64
C THR A 284 11.21 -42.78 -1.62
N TYR A 285 11.81 -43.22 -0.51
CA TYR A 285 12.38 -42.30 0.48
C TYR A 285 13.51 -41.44 -0.09
N THR A 286 14.33 -41.96 -0.98
CA THR A 286 15.37 -41.17 -1.66
C THR A 286 14.73 -39.96 -2.38
N SER A 287 13.68 -40.21 -3.16
CA SER A 287 12.97 -39.13 -3.87
C SER A 287 12.30 -38.14 -2.90
N GLN A 288 11.66 -38.63 -1.83
CA GLN A 288 10.99 -37.79 -0.83
C GLN A 288 11.98 -36.90 -0.07
N ILE A 289 13.12 -37.45 0.39
CA ILE A 289 14.18 -36.73 1.12
C ILE A 289 14.77 -35.60 0.26
N LEU A 290 15.20 -35.94 -0.96
CA LEU A 290 15.87 -34.95 -1.83
C LEU A 290 14.91 -33.89 -2.35
N SER A 291 13.66 -34.27 -2.69
CA SER A 291 12.61 -33.32 -3.11
C SER A 291 12.22 -32.35 -1.99
N SER A 292 12.12 -32.86 -0.74
CA SER A 292 11.79 -32.01 0.42
C SER A 292 12.85 -30.95 0.68
N LEU A 293 14.13 -31.28 0.47
CA LEU A 293 15.23 -30.32 0.59
C LEU A 293 15.17 -29.21 -0.49
N MET A 294 14.87 -29.60 -1.73
CA MET A 294 14.64 -28.61 -2.83
C MET A 294 13.48 -27.68 -2.52
N MET A 295 12.37 -28.23 -2.04
CA MET A 295 11.20 -27.43 -1.68
C MET A 295 11.48 -26.51 -0.50
N LEU A 296 12.27 -26.93 0.48
CA LEU A 296 12.72 -26.11 1.59
C LEU A 296 13.54 -24.91 1.11
N SER A 297 14.37 -25.08 0.08
CA SER A 297 15.15 -23.99 -0.53
C SER A 297 14.23 -22.95 -1.19
N MET A 298 13.17 -23.38 -1.85
CA MET A 298 12.15 -22.50 -2.45
C MET A 298 11.41 -21.68 -1.39
N VAL A 299 11.07 -22.30 -0.25
CA VAL A 299 10.48 -21.60 0.90
C VAL A 299 11.42 -20.52 1.42
N ALA A 300 12.72 -20.80 1.54
CA ALA A 300 13.71 -19.83 1.99
C ALA A 300 13.84 -18.61 1.05
N VAL A 301 13.79 -18.84 -0.26
CA VAL A 301 13.77 -17.77 -1.28
C VAL A 301 12.51 -16.90 -1.10
N MET A 302 11.34 -17.50 -0.99
CA MET A 302 10.08 -16.77 -0.84
C MET A 302 10.02 -15.94 0.44
N LEU A 303 10.52 -16.48 1.56
CA LEU A 303 10.66 -15.74 2.81
C LEU A 303 11.57 -14.52 2.66
N THR A 304 12.63 -14.66 1.87
CA THR A 304 13.54 -13.55 1.61
C THR A 304 12.90 -12.46 0.75
N MET A 305 12.15 -12.85 -0.28
CA MET A 305 11.41 -11.91 -1.13
C MET A 305 10.30 -11.16 -0.37
N SER A 306 9.70 -11.79 0.64
CA SER A 306 8.64 -11.15 1.45
C SER A 306 9.15 -10.11 2.46
N ARG A 307 10.47 -9.99 2.66
CA ARG A 307 11.05 -9.04 3.65
C ARG A 307 10.75 -7.59 3.32
N ALA A 308 10.78 -7.19 2.04
CA ALA A 308 10.50 -5.82 1.63
C ALA A 308 9.02 -5.46 1.81
N PRO A 309 8.03 -6.24 1.31
CA PRO A 309 6.61 -6.06 1.64
C PRO A 309 6.35 -6.01 3.15
N LEU A 310 6.97 -6.92 3.90
CA LEU A 310 6.83 -6.97 5.36
C LEU A 310 7.27 -5.66 6.03
N LYS A 311 8.41 -5.10 5.60
CA LYS A 311 8.93 -3.84 6.12
C LYS A 311 7.98 -2.69 5.78
N ARG A 312 7.51 -2.60 4.53
CA ARG A 312 6.61 -1.53 4.09
C ARG A 312 5.25 -1.54 4.81
N CYS A 313 4.64 -2.71 5.00
CA CYS A 313 3.42 -2.84 5.79
C CYS A 313 3.64 -2.49 7.27
N TYR A 314 4.79 -2.93 7.82
CA TYR A 314 5.15 -2.61 9.20
C TYR A 314 5.33 -1.10 9.42
N GLU A 315 5.94 -0.38 8.48
CA GLU A 315 6.10 1.07 8.53
C GLU A 315 4.74 1.78 8.68
N ILE A 316 3.72 1.40 7.88
CA ILE A 316 2.38 1.99 8.04
C ILE A 316 1.79 1.70 9.42
N LEU A 317 1.86 0.44 9.88
CA LEU A 317 1.29 0.04 11.18
C LEU A 317 1.98 0.68 12.40
N THR A 318 3.19 1.21 12.23
CA THR A 318 3.99 1.80 13.30
C THR A 318 4.18 3.30 13.16
N GLU A 319 3.74 3.87 12.06
CA GLU A 319 3.77 5.31 11.90
C GLU A 319 2.76 5.95 12.84
N GLU A 320 3.21 6.90 13.63
CA GLU A 320 2.35 7.63 14.55
C GLU A 320 1.87 8.93 13.89
N PRO A 321 0.59 9.27 14.04
CA PRO A 321 0.10 10.57 13.57
C PRO A 321 0.85 11.71 14.27
N ASN A 322 1.37 12.65 13.51
CA ASN A 322 2.08 13.80 14.07
C ASN A 322 1.13 14.83 14.67
N LEU A 323 -0.16 14.76 14.32
CA LEU A 323 -1.20 15.65 14.82
C LEU A 323 -2.25 14.84 15.55
N THR A 324 -2.46 15.17 16.81
CA THR A 324 -3.49 14.56 17.65
C THR A 324 -4.26 15.65 18.39
N SER A 325 -5.51 15.38 18.70
CA SER A 325 -6.27 16.21 19.65
C SER A 325 -5.63 16.14 21.04
N PRO A 326 -5.66 17.21 21.84
CA PRO A 326 -5.26 17.15 23.23
C PRO A 326 -6.03 16.07 23.99
N THR A 327 -5.35 15.29 24.82
CA THR A 327 -5.99 14.22 25.61
C THR A 327 -6.74 14.75 26.84
N GLU A 328 -6.36 15.94 27.33
CA GLU A 328 -6.97 16.59 28.48
C GLU A 328 -7.31 18.05 28.13
N ASN A 329 -8.47 18.53 28.58
CA ASN A 329 -8.93 19.91 28.43
C ASN A 329 -8.94 20.44 26.98
N ALA A 330 -9.29 19.58 26.01
CA ALA A 330 -9.49 20.02 24.64
C ALA A 330 -10.62 21.05 24.55
N VAL A 331 -10.41 22.14 23.82
CA VAL A 331 -11.43 23.15 23.59
C VAL A 331 -12.43 22.62 22.57
N MET A 332 -13.71 22.56 22.97
CA MET A 332 -14.81 21.96 22.21
C MET A 332 -15.69 23.00 21.51
N GLU A 333 -15.31 24.26 21.49
CA GLU A 333 -16.04 25.32 20.80
C GLU A 333 -15.08 26.37 20.25
N VAL A 334 -15.29 26.80 19.02
CA VAL A 334 -14.58 27.93 18.42
C VAL A 334 -15.42 29.20 18.70
N PRO A 335 -14.92 30.19 19.46
CA PRO A 335 -15.72 31.35 19.84
C PRO A 335 -16.18 32.20 18.65
N ASP A 336 -15.24 32.57 17.79
CA ASP A 336 -15.48 33.38 16.59
C ASP A 336 -14.50 33.05 15.46
N GLY A 337 -14.56 33.79 14.35
CA GLY A 337 -13.73 33.59 13.15
C GLY A 337 -12.47 34.46 13.13
N SER A 338 -12.02 35.04 14.24
CA SER A 338 -10.77 35.80 14.25
C SER A 338 -9.55 34.89 14.16
N ILE A 339 -8.47 35.39 13.53
CA ILE A 339 -7.24 34.61 13.30
C ILE A 339 -6.03 35.48 13.65
N ASP A 340 -5.16 34.98 14.51
CA ASP A 340 -3.94 35.66 14.94
C ASP A 340 -2.71 34.80 14.67
N PHE A 341 -1.82 35.29 13.83
CA PHE A 341 -0.48 34.76 13.63
C PHE A 341 0.51 35.58 14.49
N GLU A 342 1.11 34.97 15.48
CA GLU A 342 2.08 35.59 16.39
C GLU A 342 3.46 34.98 16.16
N ASN A 343 4.31 35.67 15.41
CA ASN A 343 5.68 35.26 15.06
C ASN A 343 5.77 33.85 14.47
N VAL A 344 4.83 33.49 13.57
CA VAL A 344 4.70 32.14 13.04
C VAL A 344 5.75 31.86 11.98
N SER A 345 6.53 30.78 12.20
CA SER A 345 7.43 30.19 11.20
C SER A 345 7.07 28.74 10.96
N PHE A 346 7.23 28.27 9.71
CA PHE A 346 6.86 26.90 9.34
C PHE A 346 7.85 26.27 8.36
N ARG A 347 8.08 24.94 8.54
CA ARG A 347 8.81 24.04 7.64
C ARG A 347 8.05 22.75 7.45
N TYR A 348 7.96 22.24 6.22
CA TYR A 348 7.32 20.95 5.94
C TYR A 348 8.09 19.74 6.49
N SER A 349 9.39 19.88 6.71
CA SER A 349 10.22 18.85 7.35
C SER A 349 11.22 19.49 8.30
N ALA A 350 11.47 18.86 9.44
CA ALA A 350 12.49 19.29 10.40
C ALA A 350 13.90 19.38 9.78
N THR A 351 14.17 18.60 8.73
CA THR A 351 15.45 18.61 7.99
C THR A 351 15.49 19.60 6.82
N ALA A 352 14.37 20.26 6.51
CA ALA A 352 14.33 21.23 5.40
C ALA A 352 15.20 22.46 5.70
N LYS A 353 16.09 22.80 4.77
CA LYS A 353 16.98 23.96 4.88
C LYS A 353 16.22 25.30 4.82
N HIS A 354 15.10 25.35 4.11
CA HIS A 354 14.32 26.56 3.91
C HIS A 354 13.02 26.53 4.71
N ARG A 355 12.70 27.66 5.36
CA ARG A 355 11.39 27.90 5.98
C ARG A 355 10.42 28.31 4.88
N ALA A 356 9.24 27.69 4.87
CA ALA A 356 8.16 28.08 3.98
C ALA A 356 7.50 29.38 4.44
N LEU A 357 7.36 29.55 5.76
CA LEU A 357 6.92 30.80 6.36
C LEU A 357 7.97 31.28 7.38
N LYS A 358 8.14 32.61 7.50
CA LYS A 358 9.16 33.25 8.33
C LYS A 358 8.54 34.39 9.11
N GLU A 359 8.48 34.26 10.43
CA GLU A 359 8.11 35.31 11.38
C GLU A 359 6.84 36.08 10.99
N VAL A 360 5.81 35.35 10.57
CA VAL A 360 4.54 35.93 10.13
C VAL A 360 3.81 36.48 11.35
N ASN A 361 3.47 37.78 11.31
CA ASN A 361 2.62 38.49 12.25
C ASN A 361 1.43 39.05 11.46
N LEU A 362 0.21 38.59 11.79
CA LEU A 362 -0.99 38.98 11.05
C LEU A 362 -2.20 38.81 11.97
N HIS A 363 -3.04 39.86 12.06
CA HIS A 363 -4.34 39.79 12.73
C HIS A 363 -5.47 39.93 11.70
N ILE A 364 -6.42 39.01 11.72
CA ILE A 364 -7.60 38.99 10.86
C ILE A 364 -8.85 39.05 11.76
N PRO A 365 -9.65 40.12 11.68
CA PRO A 365 -10.88 40.23 12.45
C PRO A 365 -11.93 39.21 12.04
N SER A 366 -12.79 38.81 12.98
CA SER A 366 -13.94 37.94 12.70
C SER A 366 -14.89 38.60 11.70
N GLY A 367 -15.37 37.83 10.71
CA GLY A 367 -16.27 38.29 9.67
C GLY A 367 -15.60 39.03 8.50
N ALA A 368 -14.32 39.38 8.60
CA ALA A 368 -13.60 40.08 7.53
C ALA A 368 -13.42 39.23 6.27
N THR A 369 -13.45 39.88 5.12
CA THR A 369 -13.03 39.31 3.84
C THR A 369 -11.58 39.72 3.57
N VAL A 370 -10.69 38.72 3.49
CA VAL A 370 -9.24 38.92 3.33
C VAL A 370 -8.76 38.35 2.02
N GLY A 371 -8.16 39.21 1.19
CA GLY A 371 -7.45 38.81 -0.01
C GLY A 371 -6.00 38.46 0.29
N ILE A 372 -5.49 37.34 -0.20
CA ILE A 372 -4.10 36.94 -0.06
C ILE A 372 -3.44 36.89 -1.43
N LEU A 373 -2.50 37.79 -1.66
CA LEU A 373 -1.76 37.95 -2.91
C LEU A 373 -0.27 37.64 -2.74
N GLY A 374 0.38 37.32 -3.84
CA GLY A 374 1.83 37.09 -3.91
C GLY A 374 2.21 36.21 -5.10
N GLY A 375 3.49 36.21 -5.46
CA GLY A 375 4.01 35.42 -6.56
C GLY A 375 3.86 33.91 -6.38
N THR A 376 4.10 33.15 -7.43
CA THR A 376 4.17 31.68 -7.36
C THR A 376 5.29 31.28 -6.39
N GLY A 377 5.00 30.39 -5.45
CA GLY A 377 5.97 29.96 -4.44
C GLY A 377 6.09 30.88 -3.21
N SER A 378 5.29 31.94 -3.09
CA SER A 378 5.29 32.83 -1.92
C SER A 378 4.69 32.24 -0.63
N SER A 379 4.24 30.98 -0.66
CA SER A 379 3.69 30.21 0.46
C SER A 379 2.28 30.61 0.92
N LYS A 380 1.44 31.13 0.01
CA LYS A 380 0.03 31.48 0.30
C LYS A 380 -0.79 30.27 0.81
N THR A 381 -0.77 29.17 0.05
CA THR A 381 -1.43 27.91 0.42
C THR A 381 -0.92 27.40 1.77
N THR A 382 0.39 27.49 2.02
CA THR A 382 0.98 27.08 3.30
C THR A 382 0.40 27.87 4.47
N LEU A 383 0.26 29.20 4.31
CA LEU A 383 -0.30 30.06 5.36
C LEU A 383 -1.70 29.61 5.78
N VAL A 384 -2.58 29.40 4.81
CA VAL A 384 -3.97 29.06 5.09
C VAL A 384 -4.16 27.60 5.57
N GLN A 385 -3.27 26.68 5.17
CA GLN A 385 -3.30 25.29 5.63
C GLN A 385 -2.99 25.12 7.13
N LEU A 386 -2.32 26.10 7.75
CA LEU A 386 -2.07 26.08 9.18
C LEU A 386 -3.35 26.37 10.00
N ILE A 387 -4.31 27.12 9.45
CA ILE A 387 -5.53 27.56 10.16
C ILE A 387 -6.41 26.37 10.58
N PRO A 388 -6.78 25.41 9.69
CA PRO A 388 -7.48 24.19 10.07
C PRO A 388 -6.56 23.14 10.70
N ARG A 389 -5.33 23.54 11.08
CA ARG A 389 -4.30 22.67 11.64
C ARG A 389 -4.08 21.40 10.80
N LEU A 390 -3.87 21.57 9.46
CA LEU A 390 -3.40 20.47 8.60
C LEU A 390 -1.92 20.15 8.86
N TYR A 391 -1.18 21.17 9.33
CA TYR A 391 0.19 21.09 9.86
C TYR A 391 0.28 21.94 11.12
N ASP A 392 1.18 21.58 12.04
CA ASP A 392 1.51 22.42 13.20
C ASP A 392 2.60 23.44 12.84
N VAL A 393 2.52 24.63 13.43
CA VAL A 393 3.55 25.66 13.30
C VAL A 393 4.88 25.16 13.88
N SER A 394 6.00 25.49 13.21
CA SER A 394 7.33 25.13 13.71
C SER A 394 7.80 26.03 14.86
N GLU A 395 7.47 27.32 14.79
CA GLU A 395 7.79 28.34 15.79
C GLU A 395 6.65 29.36 15.83
N GLY A 396 6.42 29.99 16.98
CA GLY A 396 5.35 30.96 17.18
C GLY A 396 4.04 30.33 17.60
N THR A 397 2.97 31.13 17.52
CA THR A 397 1.61 30.72 17.92
C THR A 397 0.60 31.16 16.88
N LEU A 398 -0.31 30.24 16.51
CA LEU A 398 -1.47 30.54 15.68
C LEU A 398 -2.72 30.37 16.54
N LYS A 399 -3.58 31.41 16.56
CA LYS A 399 -4.84 31.40 17.31
C LYS A 399 -6.02 31.56 16.35
N VAL A 400 -7.11 30.87 16.70
CA VAL A 400 -8.43 31.02 16.07
C VAL A 400 -9.42 31.32 17.21
N GLY A 401 -10.26 32.37 17.06
CA GLY A 401 -11.12 32.81 18.15
C GLY A 401 -10.35 33.15 19.43
N GLY A 402 -9.13 33.68 19.31
CA GLY A 402 -8.25 34.02 20.44
C GLY A 402 -7.57 32.83 21.14
N ILE A 403 -7.82 31.58 20.72
CA ILE A 403 -7.31 30.36 21.36
C ILE A 403 -6.32 29.68 20.41
N ASP A 404 -5.16 29.21 20.93
CA ASP A 404 -4.15 28.48 20.17
C ASP A 404 -4.77 27.24 19.51
N VAL A 405 -4.55 27.07 18.20
CA VAL A 405 -5.09 25.96 17.40
C VAL A 405 -4.70 24.59 17.94
N ARG A 406 -3.60 24.49 18.66
CA ARG A 406 -3.12 23.24 19.30
C ARG A 406 -3.95 22.80 20.49
N LYS A 407 -4.75 23.70 21.07
CA LYS A 407 -5.62 23.43 22.23
C LYS A 407 -7.01 22.92 21.85
N TYR A 408 -7.41 23.07 20.59
CA TYR A 408 -8.68 22.58 20.11
C TYR A 408 -8.67 21.07 19.90
N ASP A 409 -9.85 20.47 20.09
CA ASP A 409 -10.15 19.21 19.41
C ASP A 409 -10.09 19.41 17.89
N LEU A 410 -9.44 18.49 17.16
CA LEU A 410 -9.19 18.63 15.72
C LEU A 410 -10.49 18.61 14.90
N GLU A 411 -11.48 17.81 15.29
CA GLU A 411 -12.77 17.75 14.61
C GLU A 411 -13.51 19.06 14.79
N VAL A 412 -13.58 19.56 16.01
CA VAL A 412 -14.23 20.83 16.33
C VAL A 412 -13.62 22.02 15.58
N LEU A 413 -12.28 22.11 15.55
CA LEU A 413 -11.62 23.16 14.77
C LEU A 413 -11.92 23.04 13.28
N ARG A 414 -11.78 21.84 12.72
CA ARG A 414 -12.01 21.58 11.30
C ARG A 414 -13.47 21.72 10.92
N ASP A 415 -14.41 21.49 11.82
CA ASP A 415 -15.82 21.70 11.56
C ASP A 415 -16.16 23.19 11.43
N ASN A 416 -15.44 24.05 12.12
CA ASN A 416 -15.61 25.50 12.03
C ASN A 416 -14.76 26.18 10.96
N VAL A 417 -13.81 25.47 10.33
CA VAL A 417 -12.97 25.97 9.24
C VAL A 417 -13.20 25.13 8.00
N ALA A 418 -13.86 25.69 6.99
CA ALA A 418 -14.01 25.05 5.70
C ALA A 418 -12.93 25.53 4.73
N MET A 419 -12.37 24.61 3.97
CA MET A 419 -11.33 24.92 2.99
C MET A 419 -11.66 24.32 1.63
N VAL A 420 -11.67 25.15 0.60
CA VAL A 420 -11.70 24.74 -0.81
C VAL A 420 -10.26 24.76 -1.32
N LEU A 421 -9.73 23.59 -1.62
CA LEU A 421 -8.32 23.42 -2.03
C LEU A 421 -8.13 23.86 -3.50
N GLN A 422 -6.93 24.25 -3.87
CA GLN A 422 -6.54 24.57 -5.24
C GLN A 422 -6.85 23.39 -6.19
N LYS A 423 -6.54 22.16 -5.77
CA LYS A 423 -6.91 20.96 -6.51
C LYS A 423 -8.25 20.42 -6.01
N ASN A 424 -9.29 20.75 -6.75
CA ASN A 424 -10.65 20.34 -6.43
C ASN A 424 -10.87 18.85 -6.74
N GLU A 425 -11.33 18.09 -5.76
CA GLU A 425 -11.59 16.66 -5.90
C GLU A 425 -13.08 16.35 -5.60
N LEU A 426 -13.71 15.62 -6.50
CA LEU A 426 -15.04 15.06 -6.32
C LEU A 426 -14.95 13.53 -6.24
N PHE A 427 -15.78 12.94 -5.39
CA PHE A 427 -15.85 11.50 -5.24
C PHE A 427 -16.86 10.89 -6.21
N SER A 428 -16.66 9.63 -6.56
CA SER A 428 -17.65 8.89 -7.34
C SER A 428 -18.95 8.76 -6.54
N GLY A 429 -20.08 9.11 -7.16
CA GLY A 429 -21.39 9.16 -6.54
C GLY A 429 -22.22 10.30 -7.13
N THR A 430 -23.41 10.54 -6.59
CA THR A 430 -24.27 11.63 -7.06
C THR A 430 -23.76 13.01 -6.64
N ILE A 431 -24.25 14.07 -7.29
CA ILE A 431 -23.97 15.45 -6.85
C ILE A 431 -24.45 15.65 -5.41
N LYS A 432 -25.63 15.14 -5.04
CA LYS A 432 -26.14 15.19 -3.64
C LYS A 432 -25.18 14.55 -2.65
N GLU A 433 -24.69 13.35 -2.94
CA GLU A 433 -23.73 12.66 -2.08
C GLU A 433 -22.43 13.45 -1.93
N ASN A 434 -21.93 14.04 -3.01
CA ASN A 434 -20.76 14.90 -2.96
C ASN A 434 -20.98 16.17 -2.13
N LEU A 435 -22.15 16.79 -2.21
CA LEU A 435 -22.49 17.95 -1.40
C LEU A 435 -22.64 17.63 0.08
N ARG A 436 -23.24 16.47 0.41
CA ARG A 436 -23.41 16.00 1.80
C ARG A 436 -22.12 15.67 2.53
N TRP A 437 -20.98 15.66 1.86
CA TRP A 437 -19.69 15.67 2.55
C TRP A 437 -19.48 16.93 3.41
N GLY A 438 -20.13 18.05 3.05
CA GLY A 438 -20.11 19.26 3.88
C GLY A 438 -21.01 19.15 5.11
N ASN A 439 -22.19 18.54 4.95
CA ASN A 439 -23.13 18.23 6.03
C ASN A 439 -23.96 16.99 5.65
N PRO A 440 -23.72 15.83 6.30
CA PRO A 440 -24.44 14.58 6.00
C PRO A 440 -25.98 14.69 6.19
N ASN A 441 -26.42 15.58 7.07
CA ASN A 441 -27.84 15.77 7.42
C ASN A 441 -28.50 16.93 6.67
N ALA A 442 -27.82 17.52 5.68
CA ALA A 442 -28.37 18.64 4.91
C ALA A 442 -29.65 18.23 4.14
N THR A 443 -30.69 19.05 4.25
CA THR A 443 -31.93 18.89 3.48
C THR A 443 -31.68 19.22 2.02
N ASP A 444 -32.60 18.78 1.14
CA ASP A 444 -32.48 19.09 -0.29
C ASP A 444 -32.61 20.61 -0.55
N GLU A 445 -33.36 21.33 0.27
CA GLU A 445 -33.47 22.80 0.21
C GLU A 445 -32.15 23.47 0.58
N GLU A 446 -31.45 22.98 1.63
CA GLU A 446 -30.11 23.48 2.01
C GLU A 446 -29.09 23.23 0.90
N LEU A 447 -29.13 22.02 0.25
CA LEU A 447 -28.27 21.72 -0.89
C LEU A 447 -28.49 22.71 -2.04
N VAL A 448 -29.76 22.99 -2.40
CA VAL A 448 -30.10 23.93 -3.46
C VAL A 448 -29.69 25.36 -3.09
N HIS A 449 -29.88 25.78 -1.84
CA HIS A 449 -29.47 27.10 -1.37
C HIS A 449 -27.95 27.28 -1.47
N ALA A 450 -27.14 26.34 -0.95
CA ALA A 450 -25.69 26.39 -1.06
C ALA A 450 -25.20 26.38 -2.51
N CYS A 451 -25.86 25.62 -3.39
CA CYS A 451 -25.56 25.61 -4.81
C CYS A 451 -25.91 26.93 -5.52
N ARG A 452 -26.95 27.65 -5.08
CA ARG A 452 -27.25 28.99 -5.59
C ARG A 452 -26.18 29.99 -5.20
N LEU A 453 -25.74 29.98 -3.93
CA LEU A 453 -24.64 30.84 -3.45
C LEU A 453 -23.34 30.60 -4.21
N ALA A 454 -23.08 29.35 -4.59
CA ALA A 454 -21.92 28.96 -5.39
C ALA A 454 -22.15 29.08 -6.91
N CYS A 455 -23.28 29.65 -7.36
CA CYS A 455 -23.69 29.71 -8.77
C CYS A 455 -23.68 28.34 -9.47
N ALA A 456 -24.01 27.27 -8.74
CA ALA A 456 -23.99 25.89 -9.24
C ALA A 456 -25.35 25.36 -9.64
N ASP A 457 -26.44 25.86 -9.06
CA ASP A 457 -27.81 25.35 -9.24
C ASP A 457 -28.26 25.33 -10.72
N GLU A 458 -27.92 26.36 -11.49
CA GLU A 458 -28.30 26.49 -12.89
C GLU A 458 -27.76 25.35 -13.75
N PHE A 459 -26.44 25.09 -13.68
CA PHE A 459 -25.88 24.02 -14.49
C PHE A 459 -26.26 22.62 -13.96
N ILE A 460 -26.46 22.46 -12.63
CA ILE A 460 -26.92 21.17 -12.08
C ILE A 460 -28.30 20.83 -12.67
N ARG A 461 -29.22 21.80 -12.72
CA ARG A 461 -30.54 21.61 -13.31
C ARG A 461 -30.55 21.36 -14.81
N SER A 462 -29.48 21.74 -15.51
CA SER A 462 -29.30 21.45 -16.94
C SER A 462 -28.92 20.00 -17.22
N PHE A 463 -28.46 19.25 -16.20
CA PHE A 463 -28.18 17.83 -16.36
C PHE A 463 -29.47 16.99 -16.39
N PRO A 464 -29.54 15.91 -17.14
CA PRO A 464 -30.73 15.07 -17.28
C PRO A 464 -31.33 14.60 -15.94
N ASN A 465 -30.45 14.30 -14.97
CA ASN A 465 -30.84 13.81 -13.64
C ASN A 465 -30.68 14.89 -12.54
N GLY A 466 -30.43 16.15 -12.90
CA GLY A 466 -30.25 17.23 -11.94
C GLY A 466 -29.26 16.90 -10.83
N TYR A 467 -29.68 17.04 -9.58
CA TYR A 467 -28.86 16.74 -8.39
C TYR A 467 -28.53 15.26 -8.19
N ASP A 468 -29.26 14.35 -8.85
CA ASP A 468 -28.99 12.90 -8.81
C ASP A 468 -28.02 12.46 -9.94
N THR A 469 -27.47 13.41 -10.69
CA THR A 469 -26.45 13.14 -11.71
C THR A 469 -25.23 12.52 -11.08
N HIS A 470 -24.76 11.39 -11.64
CA HIS A 470 -23.58 10.69 -11.17
C HIS A 470 -22.31 11.42 -11.59
N ILE A 471 -21.42 11.64 -10.63
CA ILE A 471 -20.07 12.18 -10.81
C ILE A 471 -19.09 11.00 -10.83
N GLU A 472 -18.23 10.95 -11.84
CA GLU A 472 -17.16 9.97 -11.92
C GLU A 472 -16.01 10.31 -10.96
N GLN A 473 -15.16 9.31 -10.67
CA GLN A 473 -14.02 9.50 -9.79
C GLN A 473 -13.15 10.68 -10.23
N GLY A 474 -12.89 11.61 -9.31
CA GLY A 474 -12.14 12.83 -9.57
C GLY A 474 -12.93 13.87 -10.37
N GLY A 475 -14.22 13.67 -10.65
CA GLY A 475 -15.06 14.61 -11.40
C GLY A 475 -14.65 14.77 -12.86
N THR A 476 -14.26 13.68 -13.54
CA THR A 476 -13.79 13.71 -14.93
C THR A 476 -14.88 14.07 -15.93
N ASN A 477 -16.15 13.89 -15.56
CA ASN A 477 -17.33 14.18 -16.38
C ASN A 477 -17.93 15.58 -16.15
N VAL A 478 -17.28 16.45 -15.39
CA VAL A 478 -17.66 17.85 -15.19
C VAL A 478 -16.50 18.79 -15.49
N SER A 479 -16.82 20.03 -15.93
CA SER A 479 -15.81 21.03 -16.23
C SER A 479 -15.08 21.52 -14.97
N GLY A 480 -13.87 22.09 -15.12
CA GLY A 480 -13.09 22.64 -14.00
C GLY A 480 -13.88 23.67 -13.19
N GLY A 481 -14.58 24.60 -13.84
CA GLY A 481 -15.40 25.60 -13.16
C GLY A 481 -16.65 25.02 -12.48
N GLN A 482 -17.28 23.98 -13.05
CA GLN A 482 -18.36 23.24 -12.42
C GLN A 482 -17.88 22.52 -11.15
N LYS A 483 -16.73 21.85 -11.24
CA LYS A 483 -16.09 21.18 -10.10
C LYS A 483 -15.76 22.16 -8.97
N GLN A 484 -15.20 23.31 -9.28
CA GLN A 484 -14.92 24.37 -8.30
C GLN A 484 -16.19 24.84 -7.58
N ARG A 485 -17.25 25.16 -8.33
CA ARG A 485 -18.52 25.60 -7.76
C ARG A 485 -19.18 24.54 -6.87
N LEU A 486 -19.08 23.25 -7.24
CA LEU A 486 -19.57 22.16 -6.37
C LEU A 486 -18.74 22.05 -5.08
N CYS A 487 -17.41 22.23 -5.14
CA CYS A 487 -16.57 22.24 -3.95
C CYS A 487 -16.83 23.45 -3.04
N ILE A 488 -17.14 24.63 -3.63
CA ILE A 488 -17.56 25.82 -2.87
C ILE A 488 -18.91 25.53 -2.17
N ALA A 489 -19.92 25.00 -2.89
CA ALA A 489 -21.21 24.64 -2.31
C ALA A 489 -21.06 23.64 -1.15
N ARG A 490 -20.20 22.62 -1.31
CA ARG A 490 -19.84 21.67 -0.26
C ARG A 490 -19.28 22.36 0.99
N ALA A 491 -18.39 23.34 0.81
CA ALA A 491 -17.79 24.08 1.91
C ALA A 491 -18.82 24.97 2.64
N LEU A 492 -19.74 25.58 1.91
CA LEU A 492 -20.83 26.41 2.47
C LEU A 492 -21.82 25.61 3.31
N LEU A 493 -22.13 24.37 2.92
CA LEU A 493 -23.02 23.48 3.68
C LEU A 493 -22.52 23.18 5.09
N LYS A 494 -21.24 23.34 5.34
CA LYS A 494 -20.64 23.20 6.67
C LYS A 494 -21.00 24.35 7.60
N LYS A 495 -21.51 25.48 7.08
CA LYS A 495 -21.80 26.72 7.83
C LYS A 495 -20.61 27.17 8.70
N PRO A 496 -19.40 27.31 8.12
CA PRO A 496 -18.18 27.51 8.89
C PRO A 496 -18.08 28.93 9.44
N LYS A 497 -17.30 29.11 10.53
CA LYS A 497 -16.88 30.42 11.01
C LYS A 497 -15.77 31.03 10.16
N ILE A 498 -14.95 30.18 9.51
CA ILE A 498 -13.88 30.58 8.60
C ILE A 498 -14.00 29.80 7.30
N LEU A 499 -14.07 30.50 6.18
CA LEU A 499 -14.07 29.93 4.83
C LEU A 499 -12.78 30.29 4.10
N ILE A 500 -12.03 29.30 3.67
CA ILE A 500 -10.76 29.44 2.94
C ILE A 500 -10.98 29.02 1.50
N LEU A 501 -10.66 29.88 0.56
CA LEU A 501 -10.71 29.66 -0.88
C LEU A 501 -9.31 29.75 -1.47
N ASP A 502 -8.66 28.61 -1.67
CA ASP A 502 -7.28 28.55 -2.20
C ASP A 502 -7.32 28.42 -3.73
N ASP A 503 -7.16 29.56 -4.42
CA ASP A 503 -7.20 29.70 -5.89
C ASP A 503 -8.43 28.99 -6.53
N SER A 504 -9.52 28.95 -5.77
CA SER A 504 -10.69 28.14 -6.09
C SER A 504 -11.71 28.82 -7.00
N THR A 505 -11.39 29.99 -7.54
CA THR A 505 -12.18 30.68 -8.58
C THR A 505 -11.41 30.87 -9.89
N SER A 506 -10.19 30.35 -10.00
CA SER A 506 -9.31 30.53 -11.17
C SER A 506 -9.86 29.93 -12.48
N ALA A 507 -10.66 28.86 -12.40
CA ALA A 507 -11.33 28.23 -13.54
C ALA A 507 -12.79 28.72 -13.73
N VAL A 508 -13.24 29.68 -12.93
CA VAL A 508 -14.56 30.31 -13.05
C VAL A 508 -14.40 31.63 -13.81
N ASP A 509 -15.37 31.97 -14.65
CA ASP A 509 -15.38 33.24 -15.35
C ASP A 509 -15.56 34.42 -14.39
N THR A 510 -15.07 35.60 -14.81
CA THR A 510 -15.03 36.80 -13.96
C THR A 510 -16.41 37.25 -13.46
N ARG A 511 -17.46 37.03 -14.27
CA ARG A 511 -18.86 37.40 -13.89
C ARG A 511 -19.37 36.49 -12.78
N THR A 512 -19.20 35.20 -12.94
CA THR A 512 -19.62 34.19 -11.94
C THR A 512 -18.80 34.36 -10.64
N ASP A 513 -17.48 34.65 -10.70
CA ASP A 513 -16.68 34.94 -9.52
C ASP A 513 -17.20 36.17 -8.75
N ALA A 514 -17.58 37.26 -9.46
CA ALA A 514 -18.17 38.43 -8.84
C ALA A 514 -19.51 38.13 -8.16
N MET A 515 -20.37 37.31 -8.80
CA MET A 515 -21.63 36.87 -8.21
C MET A 515 -21.45 36.04 -6.95
N ILE A 516 -20.49 35.11 -6.94
CA ILE A 516 -20.17 34.29 -5.75
C ILE A 516 -19.68 35.21 -4.61
N ARG A 517 -18.82 36.17 -4.89
CA ARG A 517 -18.33 37.11 -3.87
C ARG A 517 -19.45 38.03 -3.33
N GLN A 518 -20.36 38.44 -4.18
CA GLN A 518 -21.53 39.22 -3.76
C GLN A 518 -22.42 38.38 -2.85
N ALA A 519 -22.73 37.12 -3.23
CA ALA A 519 -23.50 36.22 -2.41
C ALA A 519 -22.86 35.97 -1.03
N PHE A 520 -21.52 35.87 -0.96
CA PHE A 520 -20.83 35.74 0.32
C PHE A 520 -20.94 36.96 1.21
N ARG A 521 -21.01 38.17 0.66
CA ARG A 521 -21.19 39.40 1.43
C ARG A 521 -22.58 39.51 2.00
N GLU A 522 -23.59 39.12 1.22
CA GLU A 522 -24.99 39.27 1.58
C GLU A 522 -25.49 38.17 2.52
N GLU A 523 -25.12 36.89 2.24
CA GLU A 523 -25.71 35.72 2.89
C GLU A 523 -24.88 35.17 4.06
N ILE A 524 -23.54 35.39 4.07
CA ILE A 524 -22.66 34.91 5.13
C ILE A 524 -21.75 36.02 5.69
N PRO A 525 -22.28 37.18 6.10
CA PRO A 525 -21.47 38.32 6.54
C PRO A 525 -20.66 38.03 7.80
N GLY A 526 -21.12 37.15 8.70
CA GLY A 526 -20.42 36.77 9.92
C GLY A 526 -19.30 35.77 9.75
N THR A 527 -19.15 35.15 8.58
CA THR A 527 -18.06 34.22 8.27
C THR A 527 -16.80 34.97 7.85
N THR A 528 -15.66 34.66 8.44
CA THR A 528 -14.36 35.18 7.97
C THR A 528 -13.97 34.47 6.66
N LYS A 529 -13.66 35.22 5.61
CA LYS A 529 -13.35 34.70 4.28
C LYS A 529 -11.91 35.00 3.91
N LEU A 530 -11.11 33.95 3.64
CA LEU A 530 -9.75 34.10 3.11
C LEU A 530 -9.75 33.67 1.65
N ILE A 531 -9.43 34.59 0.76
CA ILE A 531 -9.45 34.36 -0.69
C ILE A 531 -8.02 34.49 -1.20
N ILE A 532 -7.40 33.34 -1.52
CA ILE A 532 -6.14 33.33 -2.27
C ILE A 532 -6.49 33.48 -3.74
N ALA A 533 -6.01 34.55 -4.34
CA ALA A 533 -6.23 34.79 -5.74
C ALA A 533 -4.92 35.16 -6.47
N GLN A 534 -4.86 34.85 -7.75
CA GLN A 534 -3.80 35.31 -8.65
C GLN A 534 -4.19 36.62 -9.31
N ARG A 535 -5.51 36.91 -9.43
CA ARG A 535 -6.05 38.12 -10.04
C ARG A 535 -6.41 39.13 -8.96
N ILE A 536 -5.94 40.38 -9.12
CA ILE A 536 -6.30 41.46 -8.19
C ILE A 536 -7.79 41.73 -8.22
N ALA A 537 -8.45 41.62 -9.37
CA ALA A 537 -9.89 41.81 -9.51
C ALA A 537 -10.73 40.90 -8.59
N SER A 538 -10.20 39.75 -8.18
CA SER A 538 -10.89 38.83 -7.26
C SER A 538 -10.80 39.24 -5.78
N VAL A 539 -9.90 40.17 -5.42
CA VAL A 539 -9.65 40.58 -4.02
C VAL A 539 -9.65 42.10 -3.81
N GLN A 540 -9.84 42.90 -4.87
CA GLN A 540 -9.81 44.36 -4.77
C GLN A 540 -10.88 44.94 -3.81
N ASP A 541 -12.02 44.25 -3.69
CA ASP A 541 -13.15 44.63 -2.83
C ASP A 541 -13.06 43.99 -1.43
N ALA A 542 -11.91 43.38 -1.06
CA ALA A 542 -11.71 42.78 0.25
C ALA A 542 -11.48 43.87 1.31
N ASP A 543 -11.92 43.59 2.55
CA ASP A 543 -11.73 44.50 3.70
C ASP A 543 -10.24 44.66 4.01
N MET A 544 -9.45 43.62 3.75
CA MET A 544 -8.02 43.57 3.95
C MET A 544 -7.36 42.76 2.84
N ILE A 545 -6.22 43.24 2.37
CA ILE A 545 -5.37 42.50 1.42
C ILE A 545 -3.99 42.30 2.06
N VAL A 546 -3.53 41.04 2.04
CA VAL A 546 -2.22 40.62 2.55
C VAL A 546 -1.33 40.28 1.39
N VAL A 547 -0.18 40.95 1.27
CA VAL A 547 0.83 40.70 0.25
C VAL A 547 1.92 39.82 0.82
N LEU A 548 2.04 38.58 0.32
CA LEU A 548 3.09 37.64 0.69
C LEU A 548 4.22 37.62 -0.35
N ASP A 549 5.43 37.67 0.17
CA ASP A 549 6.63 37.44 -0.64
C ASP A 549 7.67 36.64 0.13
N ASN A 550 8.25 35.61 -0.50
CA ASN A 550 9.30 34.76 0.06
C ASN A 550 8.98 34.21 1.48
N GLY A 551 7.70 33.89 1.74
CA GLY A 551 7.22 33.36 3.02
C GLY A 551 7.08 34.39 4.13
N MET A 552 7.09 35.68 3.83
CA MET A 552 6.88 36.78 4.77
C MET A 552 5.69 37.63 4.34
N VAL A 553 4.97 38.18 5.30
CA VAL A 553 3.99 39.25 5.06
C VAL A 553 4.78 40.56 4.84
N LYS A 554 4.66 41.13 3.66
CA LYS A 554 5.34 42.36 3.28
C LYS A 554 4.48 43.58 3.54
N ASP A 555 3.24 43.56 3.07
CA ASP A 555 2.32 44.67 3.19
C ASP A 555 0.93 44.17 3.55
N VAL A 556 0.18 44.96 4.29
CA VAL A 556 -1.24 44.69 4.66
C VAL A 556 -2.00 46.02 4.50
N GLY A 557 -3.14 46.00 3.83
CA GLY A 557 -3.96 47.19 3.67
C GLY A 557 -5.18 46.97 2.79
N THR A 558 -5.88 48.02 2.44
CA THR A 558 -6.95 48.04 1.42
C THR A 558 -6.35 48.17 0.03
N HIS A 559 -7.15 47.93 -1.02
CA HIS A 559 -6.76 48.11 -2.41
C HIS A 559 -6.11 49.51 -2.65
N GLU A 560 -6.78 50.56 -2.18
CA GLU A 560 -6.33 51.95 -2.36
C GLU A 560 -5.00 52.22 -1.63
N SER A 561 -4.89 51.77 -0.39
CA SER A 561 -3.69 51.97 0.41
C SER A 561 -2.47 51.25 -0.16
N LEU A 562 -2.66 49.99 -0.61
CA LEU A 562 -1.59 49.19 -1.21
C LEU A 562 -1.20 49.70 -2.60
N LEU A 563 -2.14 50.23 -3.37
CA LEU A 563 -1.84 50.85 -4.66
C LEU A 563 -0.99 52.11 -4.50
N ALA A 564 -1.13 52.79 -3.37
CA ALA A 564 -0.30 53.98 -3.05
C ALA A 564 1.08 53.62 -2.45
N SER A 565 1.19 52.53 -1.67
CA SER A 565 2.38 52.29 -0.83
C SER A 565 3.19 51.04 -1.19
N SER A 566 2.58 49.99 -1.75
CA SER A 566 3.25 48.70 -1.99
C SER A 566 3.75 48.56 -3.43
N LYS A 567 5.05 48.50 -3.60
CA LYS A 567 5.67 48.27 -4.92
C LYS A 567 5.27 46.94 -5.54
N ILE A 568 5.23 45.88 -4.73
CA ILE A 568 4.87 44.53 -5.20
C ILE A 568 3.42 44.52 -5.68
N TYR A 569 2.52 45.16 -4.93
CA TYR A 569 1.13 45.25 -5.31
C TYR A 569 0.93 46.05 -6.61
N GLN A 570 1.62 47.19 -6.74
CA GLN A 570 1.61 48.01 -7.94
C GLN A 570 2.10 47.25 -9.18
N GLU A 571 3.22 46.53 -9.07
CA GLU A 571 3.76 45.73 -10.18
C GLU A 571 2.76 44.69 -10.67
N VAL A 572 2.11 43.95 -9.75
CA VAL A 572 1.11 42.96 -10.10
C VAL A 572 -0.13 43.63 -10.72
N TYR A 573 -0.59 44.74 -10.17
CA TYR A 573 -1.76 45.46 -10.66
C TYR A 573 -1.55 45.98 -12.11
N TYR A 574 -0.45 46.69 -12.35
CA TYR A 574 -0.16 47.26 -13.69
C TYR A 574 0.16 46.15 -14.72
N SER A 575 0.78 45.06 -14.30
CA SER A 575 1.02 43.94 -15.22
C SER A 575 -0.28 43.29 -15.68
N GLN A 576 -1.31 43.20 -14.79
CA GLN A 576 -2.61 42.61 -15.13
C GLN A 576 -3.48 43.55 -15.96
N GLN A 577 -3.37 44.89 -15.77
CA GLN A 577 -4.06 45.86 -16.63
C GLN A 577 -3.53 45.86 -18.07
N LYS A 578 -2.19 45.85 -18.26
CA LYS A 578 -1.58 45.81 -19.59
C LYS A 578 -1.89 44.55 -20.38
N GLY A 579 -2.04 43.40 -19.73
CA GLY A 579 -2.44 42.14 -20.37
C GLY A 579 -3.96 42.02 -20.67
N GLY A 580 -4.79 42.97 -20.27
CA GLY A 580 -6.20 43.06 -20.59
C GLY A 580 -6.56 43.99 -21.75
N GLU A 581 -5.59 44.73 -22.26
CA GLU A 581 -5.73 45.67 -23.40
C GLU A 581 -5.24 45.07 -24.74
N GLU A 582 -4.61 43.87 -24.73
CA GLU A 582 -4.27 43.08 -25.92
C GLU A 582 -5.35 41.94 -26.12
#